data_9f57a92f18d29425461e7c8acba2abc3
#
_entry.id   9f57a92f18d29425461e7c8acba2abc3
#
_cell.length_a   1.000
_cell.length_b   1.000
_cell.length_c   1.000
_cell.angle_alpha   90.00
_cell.angle_beta   90.00
_cell.angle_gamma   90.00
#
_symmetry.space_group_name_H-M   'P 1'
#
loop_
_entity.id
_entity.type
_entity.pdbx_description
1 polymer ?
#
loop_
_entity_poly.entity_id
_entity_poly.type
_entity_poly.pdbx_seq_one_letter_code
_entity_poly.pdbx_strand_id
1 'polypeptide(L)'
;MQYQLISQNPPSRNLIVYFAGWGTPPSVVQHLAIPPAHDLLLCYDYRDFSLEFDFSRYENVRLVAWSMGVWVADRVMGQVPLLSATAINGTGLPMHDDYGIPCAVFQGTLDTLDEINQGKFERRMCGDKQLLFLPISNLS
;
A
#
# COMPACT_ATOMS: atom_id res chain seq x y z
N MET A 1 -3.08 -8.19 -8.02
CA MET A 1 -3.36 -7.15 -7.00
C MET A 1 -4.85 -6.96 -6.86
N GLN A 2 -5.32 -6.63 -5.67
CA GLN A 2 -6.72 -6.27 -5.43
C GLN A 2 -6.84 -4.77 -5.18
N TYR A 3 -8.01 -4.22 -5.48
CA TYR A 3 -8.32 -2.83 -5.15
C TYR A 3 -9.77 -2.66 -4.74
N GLN A 4 -10.04 -1.58 -4.01
CA GLN A 4 -11.38 -1.14 -3.62
C GLN A 4 -11.52 0.35 -3.95
N LEU A 5 -12.56 0.68 -4.71
CA LEU A 5 -12.89 2.07 -5.00
C LEU A 5 -13.98 2.57 -4.05
N ILE A 6 -13.70 3.69 -3.40
CA ILE A 6 -14.68 4.45 -2.61
C ILE A 6 -14.98 5.72 -3.39
N SER A 7 -16.14 5.76 -4.00
CA SER A 7 -16.54 6.86 -4.88
C SER A 7 -17.54 7.79 -4.21
N GLN A 8 -17.40 9.08 -4.45
CA GLN A 8 -18.37 10.09 -4.04
C GLN A 8 -19.65 10.00 -4.87
N ASN A 9 -20.73 10.61 -4.39
CA ASN A 9 -21.97 10.75 -5.14
C ASN A 9 -22.33 12.24 -5.28
N PRO A 10 -22.20 12.86 -6.47
CA PRO A 10 -21.71 12.26 -7.72
C PRO A 10 -20.23 11.91 -7.70
N PRO A 11 -19.74 11.01 -8.57
CA PRO A 11 -18.32 10.65 -8.65
C PRO A 11 -17.45 11.89 -8.90
N SER A 12 -16.30 11.95 -8.24
CA SER A 12 -15.36 13.04 -8.37
C SER A 12 -14.46 12.87 -9.60
N ARG A 13 -13.87 13.98 -10.07
CA ARG A 13 -12.77 13.98 -11.05
C ARG A 13 -11.39 13.97 -10.39
N ASN A 14 -11.36 14.03 -9.06
CA ASN A 14 -10.14 13.93 -8.26
C ASN A 14 -10.06 12.55 -7.62
N LEU A 15 -8.92 11.89 -7.78
CA LEU A 15 -8.66 10.57 -7.24
C LEU A 15 -7.44 10.60 -6.33
N ILE A 16 -7.57 10.00 -5.16
CA ILE A 16 -6.44 9.59 -4.33
C ILE A 16 -6.26 8.09 -4.53
N VAL A 17 -5.07 7.67 -4.96
CA VAL A 17 -4.69 6.26 -5.04
C VAL A 17 -3.78 5.95 -3.85
N TYR A 18 -4.19 4.99 -3.05
CA TYR A 18 -3.41 4.54 -1.89
C TYR A 18 -2.90 3.12 -2.10
N PHE A 19 -1.59 2.95 -1.99
CA PHE A 19 -0.93 1.65 -1.97
C PHE A 19 -0.59 1.27 -0.55
N ALA A 20 -1.23 0.21 -0.05
CA ALA A 20 -1.06 -0.28 1.32
C ALA A 20 0.33 -0.88 1.55
N GLY A 21 0.72 -1.01 2.81
CA GLY A 21 1.87 -1.80 3.20
C GLY A 21 1.61 -3.30 3.00
N TRP A 22 2.67 -4.10 3.02
CA TRP A 22 2.56 -5.54 2.85
C TRP A 22 1.70 -6.16 3.96
N GLY A 23 0.76 -7.00 3.56
CA GLY A 23 -0.14 -7.70 4.48
C GLY A 23 -1.21 -6.83 5.12
N THR A 24 -1.32 -5.54 4.77
CA THR A 24 -2.31 -4.64 5.37
C THR A 24 -3.60 -4.61 4.56
N PRO A 25 -4.75 -4.91 5.20
CA PRO A 25 -6.04 -4.83 4.54
C PRO A 25 -6.55 -3.39 4.42
N PRO A 26 -7.57 -3.13 3.58
CA PRO A 26 -8.21 -1.81 3.47
C PRO A 26 -8.69 -1.23 4.80
N SER A 27 -9.10 -2.08 5.74
CA SER A 27 -9.59 -1.65 7.06
C SER A 27 -8.61 -0.82 7.87
N VAL A 28 -7.31 -0.92 7.58
CA VAL A 28 -6.27 -0.11 8.25
C VAL A 28 -6.46 1.39 8.02
N VAL A 29 -6.98 1.79 6.88
CA VAL A 29 -7.15 3.20 6.49
C VAL A 29 -8.62 3.62 6.32
N GLN A 30 -9.57 2.70 6.47
CA GLN A 30 -11.01 3.01 6.32
C GLN A 30 -11.54 4.03 7.35
N HIS A 31 -10.87 4.17 8.49
CA HIS A 31 -11.21 5.16 9.51
C HIS A 31 -10.80 6.58 9.14
N LEU A 32 -9.95 6.76 8.13
CA LEU A 32 -9.50 8.06 7.68
C LEU A 32 -10.60 8.77 6.89
N ALA A 33 -10.76 10.06 7.15
CA ALA A 33 -11.69 10.88 6.37
C ALA A 33 -11.13 11.12 4.97
N ILE A 34 -11.94 10.81 3.95
CA ILE A 34 -11.60 11.16 2.57
C ILE A 34 -11.86 12.66 2.39
N PRO A 35 -10.91 13.42 1.82
CA PRO A 35 -11.15 14.83 1.52
C PRO A 35 -12.40 15.03 0.66
N PRO A 36 -13.18 16.11 0.88
CA PRO A 36 -14.33 16.41 0.03
C PRO A 36 -13.95 16.46 -1.45
N ALA A 37 -14.86 16.03 -2.32
CA ALA A 37 -14.68 15.99 -3.77
C ALA A 37 -13.51 15.12 -4.25
N HIS A 38 -13.17 14.07 -3.52
CA HIS A 38 -12.18 13.05 -3.92
C HIS A 38 -12.78 11.66 -3.85
N ASP A 39 -12.48 10.85 -4.86
CA ASP A 39 -12.62 9.40 -4.79
C ASP A 39 -11.33 8.80 -4.23
N LEU A 40 -11.42 7.62 -3.64
CA LEU A 40 -10.29 6.89 -3.07
C LEU A 40 -10.20 5.50 -3.66
N LEU A 41 -9.06 5.16 -4.26
CA LEU A 41 -8.71 3.82 -4.71
C LEU A 41 -7.71 3.21 -3.74
N LEU A 42 -8.12 2.17 -3.03
CA LEU A 42 -7.26 1.41 -2.12
C LEU A 42 -6.69 0.20 -2.84
N CYS A 43 -5.36 0.15 -3.00
CA CYS A 43 -4.66 -0.98 -3.63
C CYS A 43 -3.95 -1.81 -2.56
N TYR A 44 -4.13 -3.11 -2.61
CA TYR A 44 -3.60 -4.07 -1.64
C TYR A 44 -3.46 -5.45 -2.27
N ASP A 45 -2.94 -6.44 -1.52
CA ASP A 45 -2.76 -7.81 -1.98
C ASP A 45 -1.87 -7.90 -3.23
N TYR A 46 -0.55 -7.83 -3.01
CA TYR A 46 0.44 -7.76 -4.07
C TYR A 46 0.94 -9.11 -4.58
N ARG A 47 0.08 -10.14 -4.57
CA ARG A 47 0.42 -11.45 -5.16
C ARG A 47 0.69 -11.39 -6.67
N ASP A 48 0.19 -10.37 -7.32
CA ASP A 48 0.55 -9.98 -8.68
C ASP A 48 0.60 -8.44 -8.79
N PHE A 49 1.12 -7.91 -9.89
CA PHE A 49 1.23 -6.47 -10.14
C PHE A 49 0.26 -5.97 -11.20
N SER A 50 -0.81 -6.71 -11.45
CA SER A 50 -1.85 -6.29 -12.38
C SER A 50 -2.84 -5.34 -11.68
N LEU A 51 -2.93 -4.12 -12.18
CA LEU A 51 -3.92 -3.12 -11.76
C LEU A 51 -4.73 -2.70 -12.98
N GLU A 52 -5.86 -3.36 -13.17
CA GLU A 52 -6.80 -3.05 -14.25
C GLU A 52 -7.81 -1.99 -13.78
N PHE A 53 -7.41 -0.74 -13.84
CA PHE A 53 -8.24 0.39 -13.45
C PHE A 53 -8.12 1.51 -14.47
N ASP A 54 -9.25 2.08 -14.87
CA ASP A 54 -9.28 3.20 -15.83
C ASP A 54 -9.09 4.53 -15.10
N PHE A 55 -7.88 5.07 -15.14
CA PHE A 55 -7.54 6.37 -14.58
C PHE A 55 -7.95 7.54 -15.47
N SER A 56 -8.31 7.32 -16.74
CA SER A 56 -8.53 8.39 -17.73
C SER A 56 -9.72 9.30 -17.41
N ARG A 57 -10.67 8.81 -16.62
CA ARG A 57 -11.82 9.60 -16.18
C ARG A 57 -11.52 10.60 -15.07
N TYR A 58 -10.32 10.52 -14.48
CA TYR A 58 -9.89 11.44 -13.43
C TYR A 58 -8.95 12.49 -13.99
N GLU A 59 -9.23 13.76 -13.68
CA GLU A 59 -8.38 14.89 -14.08
C GLU A 59 -7.15 15.02 -13.19
N ASN A 60 -7.32 14.77 -11.90
CA ASN A 60 -6.26 14.90 -10.90
C ASN A 60 -6.11 13.60 -10.14
N VAL A 61 -4.97 12.95 -10.30
CA VAL A 61 -4.60 11.73 -9.59
C VAL A 61 -3.45 12.03 -8.63
N ARG A 62 -3.67 11.77 -7.36
CA ARG A 62 -2.65 11.87 -6.30
C ARG A 62 -2.35 10.48 -5.77
N LEU A 63 -1.06 10.17 -5.68
CA LEU A 63 -0.59 8.89 -5.17
C LEU A 63 -0.10 9.05 -3.73
N VAL A 64 -0.55 8.16 -2.86
CA VAL A 64 -0.02 7.96 -1.52
C VAL A 64 0.36 6.49 -1.38
N ALA A 65 1.57 6.22 -0.98
CA ALA A 65 2.05 4.85 -0.83
C ALA A 65 2.79 4.68 0.50
N TRP A 66 2.53 3.56 1.17
CA TRP A 66 3.10 3.25 2.47
C TRP A 66 3.93 1.98 2.44
N SER A 67 5.15 2.06 2.99
CA SER A 67 6.03 0.90 3.20
C SER A 67 6.29 0.14 1.87
N MET A 68 6.01 -1.15 1.80
CA MET A 68 6.14 -1.97 0.58
C MET A 68 5.28 -1.44 -0.59
N GLY A 69 4.20 -0.74 -0.28
CA GLY A 69 3.35 -0.10 -1.29
C GLY A 69 4.09 0.93 -2.15
N VAL A 70 5.15 1.55 -1.63
CA VAL A 70 6.00 2.48 -2.42
C VAL A 70 6.69 1.74 -3.56
N TRP A 71 7.26 0.58 -3.29
CA TRP A 71 7.91 -0.26 -4.29
C TRP A 71 6.92 -0.79 -5.34
N VAL A 72 5.73 -1.18 -4.91
CA VAL A 72 4.68 -1.66 -5.82
C VAL A 72 4.18 -0.51 -6.70
N ALA A 73 3.89 0.66 -6.11
CA ALA A 73 3.42 1.83 -6.84
C ALA A 73 4.41 2.30 -7.92
N ASP A 74 5.70 2.28 -7.61
CA ASP A 74 6.77 2.60 -8.56
C ASP A 74 6.71 1.74 -9.83
N ARG A 75 6.36 0.46 -9.68
CA ARG A 75 6.24 -0.49 -10.79
C ARG A 75 4.93 -0.38 -11.56
N VAL A 76 3.86 -0.01 -10.89
CA VAL A 76 2.49 -0.11 -11.44
C VAL A 76 2.00 1.23 -11.99
N MET A 77 2.42 2.35 -11.38
CA MET A 77 1.88 3.67 -11.67
C MET A 77 2.73 4.50 -12.64
N GLY A 78 3.79 3.96 -13.19
CA GLY A 78 4.76 4.71 -14.01
C GLY A 78 4.19 5.35 -15.29
N GLN A 79 3.07 4.87 -15.80
CA GLN A 79 2.41 5.41 -17.00
C GLN A 79 1.21 6.31 -16.68
N VAL A 80 0.85 6.46 -15.41
CA VAL A 80 -0.29 7.28 -14.99
C VAL A 80 0.20 8.69 -14.67
N PRO A 81 -0.35 9.73 -15.31
CA PRO A 81 -0.03 11.10 -14.96
C PRO A 81 -0.46 11.41 -13.52
N LEU A 82 0.48 11.83 -12.68
CA LEU A 82 0.24 12.14 -11.28
C LEU A 82 0.38 13.63 -11.01
N LEU A 83 -0.58 14.21 -10.27
CA LEU A 83 -0.48 15.56 -9.74
C LEU A 83 0.53 15.64 -8.59
N SER A 84 0.55 14.59 -7.75
CA SER A 84 1.52 14.45 -6.65
C SER A 84 1.74 12.98 -6.32
N ALA A 85 2.88 12.69 -5.70
CA ALA A 85 3.18 11.38 -5.16
C ALA A 85 3.84 11.53 -3.79
N THR A 86 3.30 10.83 -2.79
CA THR A 86 3.79 10.85 -1.41
C THR A 86 4.15 9.45 -0.97
N ALA A 87 5.40 9.26 -0.59
CA ALA A 87 5.90 8.01 -0.02
C ALA A 87 5.98 8.13 1.51
N ILE A 88 5.43 7.16 2.23
CA ILE A 88 5.45 7.11 3.69
C ILE A 88 6.19 5.85 4.11
N ASN A 89 7.30 6.02 4.85
CA ASN A 89 8.10 4.93 5.39
C ASN A 89 8.42 3.82 4.37
N GLY A 90 8.75 4.21 3.15
CA GLY A 90 9.00 3.26 2.07
C GLY A 90 9.96 3.83 1.03
N THR A 91 10.43 2.96 0.17
CA THR A 91 11.39 3.25 -0.89
C THR A 91 11.13 2.34 -2.09
N GLY A 92 11.57 2.76 -3.28
CA GLY A 92 11.60 1.91 -4.47
C GLY A 92 12.65 0.78 -4.38
N LEU A 93 13.49 0.78 -3.33
CA LEU A 93 14.53 -0.23 -3.06
C LEU A 93 14.32 -0.81 -1.65
N PRO A 94 13.27 -1.60 -1.39
CA PRO A 94 12.91 -2.07 -0.06
C PRO A 94 13.96 -3.04 0.54
N MET A 95 14.67 -3.77 -0.30
CA MET A 95 15.77 -4.67 0.10
C MET A 95 17.08 -4.10 -0.42
N HIS A 96 17.68 -3.18 0.35
CA HIS A 96 18.91 -2.49 -0.04
C HIS A 96 19.65 -2.01 1.22
N ASP A 97 20.96 -2.23 1.28
CA ASP A 97 21.76 -1.96 2.48
C ASP A 97 21.81 -0.47 2.87
N ASP A 98 21.76 0.43 1.87
CA ASP A 98 21.86 1.88 2.09
C ASP A 98 20.50 2.60 2.01
N TYR A 99 19.60 2.16 1.14
CA TYR A 99 18.36 2.88 0.81
C TYR A 99 17.08 2.14 1.18
N GLY A 100 17.19 1.02 1.84
CA GLY A 100 16.06 0.20 2.25
C GLY A 100 16.35 -0.54 3.55
N ILE A 101 15.69 -1.68 3.74
CA ILE A 101 16.01 -2.60 4.82
C ILE A 101 17.27 -3.38 4.41
N PRO A 102 18.32 -3.43 5.24
CA PRO A 102 19.52 -4.20 4.91
C PRO A 102 19.17 -5.63 4.49
N CYS A 103 19.82 -6.11 3.43
CA CYS A 103 19.48 -7.38 2.80
C CYS A 103 19.46 -8.55 3.79
N ALA A 104 20.43 -8.61 4.70
CA ALA A 104 20.49 -9.65 5.73
C ALA A 104 19.30 -9.59 6.70
N VAL A 105 18.85 -8.37 7.07
CA VAL A 105 17.70 -8.17 7.97
C VAL A 105 16.40 -8.53 7.26
N PHE A 106 16.26 -8.12 6.00
CA PHE A 106 15.09 -8.42 5.19
C PHE A 106 14.93 -9.94 5.01
N GLN A 107 16.00 -10.63 4.61
CA GLN A 107 16.00 -12.08 4.42
C GLN A 107 15.73 -12.82 5.74
N GLY A 108 16.38 -12.41 6.82
CA GLY A 108 16.14 -13.00 8.14
C GLY A 108 14.70 -12.83 8.63
N THR A 109 14.07 -11.71 8.30
CA THR A 109 12.63 -11.49 8.59
C THR A 109 11.76 -12.43 7.78
N LEU A 110 12.01 -12.59 6.47
CA LEU A 110 11.26 -13.51 5.61
C LEU A 110 11.41 -14.97 6.08
N ASP A 111 12.63 -15.39 6.41
CA ASP A 111 12.92 -16.76 6.83
C ASP A 111 12.27 -17.14 8.16
N THR A 112 12.01 -16.15 9.02
CA THR A 112 11.40 -16.35 10.35
C THR A 112 9.93 -15.93 10.39
N LEU A 113 9.38 -15.43 9.31
CA LEU A 113 8.01 -14.95 9.25
C LEU A 113 7.04 -16.12 9.14
N ASP A 114 6.38 -16.44 10.23
CA ASP A 114 5.33 -17.45 10.36
C ASP A 114 4.15 -16.89 11.16
N GLU A 115 3.09 -17.67 11.31
CA GLU A 115 1.89 -17.24 12.05
C GLU A 115 2.20 -16.91 13.53
N ILE A 116 3.20 -17.58 14.12
CA ILE A 116 3.60 -17.36 15.52
C ILE A 116 4.32 -16.00 15.65
N ASN A 117 5.16 -15.66 14.67
CA ASN A 117 5.97 -14.44 14.68
C ASN A 117 5.29 -13.25 14.02
N GLN A 118 4.15 -13.45 13.36
CA GLN A 118 3.38 -12.38 12.72
C GLN A 118 3.07 -11.24 13.70
N GLY A 119 2.60 -11.55 14.89
CA GLY A 119 2.29 -10.54 15.90
C GLY A 119 3.50 -9.73 16.37
N LYS A 120 4.72 -10.30 16.32
CA LYS A 120 5.95 -9.55 16.60
C LYS A 120 6.30 -8.59 15.46
N PHE A 121 6.11 -9.02 14.23
CA PHE A 121 6.30 -8.20 13.04
C PHE A 121 5.32 -7.00 13.03
N GLU A 122 4.05 -7.26 13.30
CA GLU A 122 3.01 -6.22 13.39
C GLU A 122 3.32 -5.17 14.47
N ARG A 123 3.76 -5.60 15.64
CA ARG A 123 4.18 -4.68 16.72
C ARG A 123 5.37 -3.82 16.33
N ARG A 124 6.34 -4.36 15.58
CA ARG A 124 7.46 -3.55 15.07
C ARG A 124 7.02 -2.49 14.07
N MET A 125 6.02 -2.81 13.23
CA MET A 125 5.50 -1.89 12.22
C MET A 125 4.62 -0.79 12.82
N CYS A 126 3.78 -1.13 13.79
CA CYS A 126 2.66 -0.30 14.22
C CYS A 126 2.71 0.07 15.70
N GLY A 127 3.72 -0.37 16.45
CA GLY A 127 3.79 -0.21 17.91
C GLY A 127 2.66 -0.98 18.60
N ASP A 128 2.10 -0.40 19.65
CA ASP A 128 1.02 -1.03 20.43
C ASP A 128 -0.37 -0.90 19.79
N LYS A 129 -0.48 -0.33 18.60
CA LYS A 129 -1.74 -0.23 17.88
C LYS A 129 -2.08 -1.58 17.27
N GLN A 130 -3.19 -2.16 17.71
CA GLN A 130 -3.72 -3.37 17.10
C GLN A 130 -4.27 -3.04 15.71
N LEU A 131 -3.56 -3.43 14.68
CA LEU A 131 -4.06 -3.47 13.32
C LEU A 131 -4.43 -4.90 12.98
N LEU A 132 -5.57 -5.08 12.32
CA LEU A 132 -6.00 -6.38 11.82
C LEU A 132 -5.28 -6.67 10.50
N PHE A 133 -4.11 -7.28 10.58
CA PHE A 133 -3.37 -7.73 9.40
C PHE A 133 -3.99 -8.99 8.79
N LEU A 134 -3.75 -9.19 7.51
CA LEU A 134 -4.11 -10.43 6.84
C LEU A 134 -3.19 -11.56 7.36
N PRO A 135 -3.73 -12.79 7.56
CA PRO A 135 -2.89 -13.94 7.87
C PRO A 135 -1.82 -14.17 6.81
N ILE A 136 -0.62 -14.56 7.23
CA ILE A 136 0.53 -14.82 6.32
C ILE A 136 0.16 -15.84 5.24
N SER A 137 -0.65 -16.84 5.58
CA SER A 137 -1.17 -17.83 4.63
C SER A 137 -1.89 -17.23 3.41
N ASN A 138 -2.40 -16.00 3.53
CA ASN A 138 -3.08 -15.28 2.46
C ASN A 138 -2.15 -14.38 1.64
N LEU A 139 -0.86 -14.31 1.99
CA LEU A 139 0.13 -13.40 1.39
C LEU A 139 1.05 -14.08 0.37
N SER A 140 0.91 -15.38 0.23
CA SER A 140 1.72 -16.19 -0.70
C SER A 140 1.31 -16.02 -2.16
#